data_12e9de236a6f0cf91e38a0aad0022a34
#
_entry.id   12e9de236a6f0cf91e38a0aad0022a34
#
_cell.length_a   1.000
_cell.length_b   1.000
_cell.length_c   1.000
_cell.angle_alpha   90.00
_cell.angle_beta   90.00
_cell.angle_gamma   90.00
#
_symmetry.space_group_name_H-M   'P 1'
#
loop_
_entity.id
_entity.type
_entity.pdbx_description
1 polymer ?
#
loop_
_entity_poly.entity_id
_entity_poly.type
_entity_poly.pdbx_seq_one_letter_code
_entity_poly.pdbx_strand_id
1 'polypeptide(L)'
;MEMIKTLYVTGYRSFELGIFQGKDPKITVIKNVLKKELASYIEAGVEWILISGNLGVELWTAEVVGELKMEYPEVQLGLLYPFKDFGNNWNEQNRELLSKAESLADYINSVSHQPYQSPA
;
A
#
# COMPACT_ATOMS: atom_id res chain seq x y z
N MET A 1 21.37 3.24 19.57
CA MET A 1 19.92 3.04 19.31
C MET A 1 19.72 2.77 17.83
N GLU A 2 19.11 1.67 17.52
CA GLU A 2 18.85 1.33 16.11
C GLU A 2 17.66 2.14 15.59
N MET A 3 17.83 2.68 14.39
CA MET A 3 16.75 3.37 13.70
C MET A 3 15.93 2.37 12.90
N ILE A 4 14.60 2.49 12.96
CA ILE A 4 13.71 1.72 12.10
C ILE A 4 13.82 2.29 10.69
N LYS A 5 14.28 1.48 9.74
CA LYS A 5 14.42 1.91 8.34
C LYS A 5 13.30 1.43 7.44
N THR A 6 12.64 0.35 7.80
CA THR A 6 11.57 -0.24 7.02
C THR A 6 10.32 -0.34 7.86
N LEU A 7 9.22 0.14 7.33
CA LEU A 7 7.91 0.09 7.96
C LEU A 7 6.97 -0.73 7.09
N TYR A 8 6.38 -1.77 7.65
CA TYR A 8 5.35 -2.55 6.97
C TYR A 8 3.99 -2.04 7.40
N VAL A 9 3.18 -1.61 6.44
CA VAL A 9 1.84 -1.08 6.70
C VAL A 9 0.80 -2.11 6.31
N THR A 10 -0.08 -2.42 7.26
CA THR A 10 -1.23 -3.28 7.04
C THR A 10 -2.44 -2.62 7.70
N GLY A 11 -3.62 -2.97 7.25
CA GLY A 11 -4.82 -2.38 7.82
C GLY A 11 -6.08 -3.02 7.24
N TYR A 12 -7.21 -2.45 7.61
CA TYR A 12 -8.50 -2.98 7.18
C TYR A 12 -8.69 -2.83 5.68
N ARG A 13 -9.35 -3.83 5.10
CA ARG A 13 -9.77 -3.79 3.70
C ARG A 13 -10.97 -2.84 3.57
N SER A 14 -11.16 -2.33 2.35
CA SER A 14 -12.25 -1.39 2.07
C SER A 14 -13.61 -1.90 2.54
N PHE A 15 -13.92 -3.17 2.23
CA PHE A 15 -15.22 -3.74 2.57
C PHE A 15 -15.41 -3.87 4.09
N GLU A 16 -14.34 -4.09 4.83
CA GLU A 16 -14.40 -4.18 6.30
C GLU A 16 -14.73 -2.84 6.94
N LEU A 17 -14.43 -1.74 6.24
CA LEU A 17 -14.73 -0.38 6.68
C LEU A 17 -16.06 0.14 6.13
N GLY A 18 -16.78 -0.71 5.39
CA GLY A 18 -18.01 -0.31 4.73
C GLY A 18 -17.81 0.66 3.58
N ILE A 19 -16.63 0.65 2.96
CA ILE A 19 -16.29 1.54 1.86
C ILE A 19 -16.32 0.73 0.57
N PHE A 20 -17.26 1.08 -0.32
CA PHE A 20 -17.48 0.36 -1.58
C PHE A 20 -17.30 1.25 -2.80
N GLN A 21 -17.10 2.55 -2.60
CA GLN A 21 -16.94 3.52 -3.67
C GLN A 21 -15.70 4.36 -3.44
N GLY A 22 -14.99 4.68 -4.53
CA GLY A 22 -13.78 5.48 -4.48
C GLY A 22 -13.99 6.94 -4.08
N LYS A 23 -15.24 7.38 -3.99
CA LYS A 23 -15.59 8.75 -3.60
C LYS A 23 -16.05 8.86 -2.14
N ASP A 24 -15.97 7.77 -1.37
CA ASP A 24 -16.38 7.80 0.03
C ASP A 24 -15.52 8.80 0.81
N PRO A 25 -16.13 9.78 1.51
CA PRO A 25 -15.36 10.79 2.23
C PRO A 25 -14.49 10.22 3.36
N LYS A 26 -14.80 9.02 3.84
CA LYS A 26 -13.96 8.34 4.84
C LYS A 26 -12.56 8.09 4.32
N ILE A 27 -12.40 7.87 3.00
CA ILE A 27 -11.09 7.64 2.38
C ILE A 27 -10.17 8.85 2.59
N THR A 28 -10.70 10.06 2.39
CA THR A 28 -9.92 11.27 2.59
C THR A 28 -9.45 11.41 4.03
N VAL A 29 -10.33 11.11 4.99
CA VAL A 29 -9.98 11.16 6.40
C VAL A 29 -8.86 10.17 6.73
N ILE A 30 -8.99 8.94 6.23
CA ILE A 30 -7.99 7.90 6.46
C ILE A 30 -6.65 8.28 5.83
N LYS A 31 -6.66 8.79 4.60
CA LYS A 31 -5.44 9.22 3.93
C LYS A 31 -4.75 10.36 4.66
N ASN A 32 -5.50 11.30 5.21
CA ASN A 32 -4.91 12.40 5.98
C ASN A 32 -4.22 11.90 7.24
N VAL A 33 -4.82 10.93 7.94
CA VAL A 33 -4.20 10.31 9.12
C VAL A 33 -2.94 9.55 8.71
N LEU A 34 -3.02 8.75 7.64
CA LEU A 34 -1.88 8.01 7.13
C LEU A 34 -0.73 8.94 6.76
N LYS A 35 -1.03 10.03 6.07
CA LYS A 35 -0.01 10.99 5.64
C LYS A 35 0.73 11.57 6.83
N LYS A 36 0.01 11.96 7.87
CA LYS A 36 0.60 12.53 9.09
C LYS A 36 1.48 11.51 9.80
N GLU A 37 0.96 10.29 9.97
CA GLU A 37 1.70 9.23 10.67
C GLU A 37 2.95 8.81 9.90
N LEU A 38 2.82 8.61 8.58
CA LEU A 38 3.95 8.18 7.76
C LEU A 38 5.01 9.27 7.68
N ALA A 39 4.63 10.54 7.58
CA ALA A 39 5.58 11.64 7.58
C ALA A 39 6.41 11.62 8.87
N SER A 40 5.77 11.38 10.00
CA SER A 40 6.46 11.28 11.29
C SER A 40 7.50 10.15 11.29
N TYR A 41 7.15 8.98 10.76
CA TYR A 41 8.10 7.86 10.65
C TYR A 41 9.25 8.17 9.70
N ILE A 42 8.96 8.81 8.56
CA ILE A 42 9.98 9.19 7.58
C ILE A 42 10.97 10.18 8.22
N GLU A 43 10.47 11.16 8.95
CA GLU A 43 11.30 12.13 9.66
C GLU A 43 12.14 11.47 10.74
N ALA A 44 11.67 10.36 11.30
CA ALA A 44 12.42 9.56 12.29
C ALA A 44 13.42 8.60 11.65
N GLY A 45 13.51 8.52 10.32
CA GLY A 45 14.52 7.74 9.63
C GLY A 45 14.03 6.59 8.77
N VAL A 46 12.71 6.39 8.66
CA VAL A 46 12.17 5.33 7.79
C VAL A 46 12.46 5.67 6.32
N GLU A 47 13.05 4.72 5.62
CA GLU A 47 13.41 4.85 4.21
C GLU A 47 12.48 4.06 3.30
N TRP A 48 11.95 2.93 3.78
CA TRP A 48 11.10 2.02 3.01
C TRP A 48 9.75 1.84 3.68
N ILE A 49 8.70 1.94 2.87
CA ILE A 49 7.34 1.61 3.30
C ILE A 49 6.87 0.44 2.44
N LEU A 50 6.51 -0.66 3.09
CA LEU A 50 6.10 -1.90 2.42
C LEU A 50 4.62 -2.16 2.64
N ILE A 51 3.95 -2.59 1.58
CA ILE A 51 2.54 -3.03 1.62
C ILE A 51 2.40 -4.32 0.82
N SER A 52 1.31 -5.05 1.06
CA SER A 52 1.02 -6.29 0.33
C SER A 52 0.08 -6.10 -0.87
N GLY A 53 -0.48 -4.90 -1.02
CA GLY A 53 -1.33 -4.60 -2.17
C GLY A 53 -2.81 -4.87 -1.96
N ASN A 54 -3.25 -5.15 -0.73
CA ASN A 54 -4.67 -5.35 -0.46
C ASN A 54 -5.46 -4.05 -0.65
N LEU A 55 -6.69 -4.21 -1.12
CA LEU A 55 -7.62 -3.09 -1.25
C LEU A 55 -7.88 -2.47 0.13
N GLY A 56 -8.00 -1.15 0.17
CA GLY A 56 -8.25 -0.42 1.40
C GLY A 56 -7.01 0.31 1.89
N VAL A 57 -6.72 0.23 3.17
CA VAL A 57 -5.65 0.99 3.81
C VAL A 57 -4.31 0.81 3.10
N GLU A 58 -3.98 -0.39 2.64
CA GLU A 58 -2.69 -0.63 1.99
C GLU A 58 -2.54 0.11 0.67
N LEU A 59 -3.55 0.03 -0.22
CA LEU A 59 -3.49 0.76 -1.49
C LEU A 59 -3.61 2.27 -1.30
N TRP A 60 -4.35 2.72 -0.30
CA TRP A 60 -4.38 4.14 0.04
C TRP A 60 -3.02 4.61 0.57
N THR A 61 -2.31 3.73 1.28
CA THR A 61 -0.94 4.00 1.71
C THR A 61 -0.02 4.25 0.50
N ALA A 62 -0.18 3.47 -0.57
CA ALA A 62 0.61 3.69 -1.78
C ALA A 62 0.41 5.09 -2.35
N GLU A 63 -0.84 5.55 -2.42
CA GLU A 63 -1.14 6.91 -2.90
C GLU A 63 -0.54 7.98 -1.99
N VAL A 64 -0.63 7.79 -0.69
CA VAL A 64 -0.08 8.71 0.30
C VAL A 64 1.43 8.79 0.18
N VAL A 65 2.10 7.65 0.01
CA VAL A 65 3.56 7.63 -0.19
C VAL A 65 3.93 8.36 -1.48
N GLY A 66 3.13 8.21 -2.54
CA GLY A 66 3.33 8.95 -3.78
C GLY A 66 3.32 10.47 -3.55
N GLU A 67 2.41 10.96 -2.73
CA GLU A 67 2.37 12.38 -2.34
C GLU A 67 3.57 12.75 -1.46
N LEU A 68 3.92 11.90 -0.50
CA LEU A 68 5.03 12.17 0.42
C LEU A 68 6.38 12.22 -0.28
N LYS A 69 6.54 11.53 -1.40
CA LYS A 69 7.78 11.60 -2.19
C LYS A 69 8.06 13.01 -2.70
N MET A 70 7.06 13.85 -2.86
CA MET A 70 7.25 15.24 -3.28
C MET A 70 7.97 16.05 -2.20
N GLU A 71 7.76 15.70 -0.94
CA GLU A 71 8.38 16.36 0.22
C GLU A 71 9.60 15.59 0.72
N TYR A 72 9.56 14.26 0.60
CA TYR A 72 10.63 13.36 1.03
C TYR A 72 11.06 12.47 -0.13
N PRO A 73 11.86 12.99 -1.09
CA PRO A 73 12.14 12.25 -2.33
C PRO A 73 12.90 10.95 -2.16
N GLU A 74 13.49 10.71 -1.01
CA GLU A 74 14.25 9.49 -0.74
C GLU A 74 13.42 8.34 -0.20
N VAL A 75 12.15 8.58 0.20
CA VAL A 75 11.31 7.49 0.69
C VAL A 75 10.93 6.58 -0.47
N GLN A 76 10.93 5.28 -0.21
CA GLN A 76 10.64 4.27 -1.23
C GLN A 76 9.45 3.41 -0.84
N LEU A 77 8.69 2.98 -1.83
CA LEU A 77 7.52 2.12 -1.66
C LEU A 77 7.80 0.75 -2.25
N GLY A 78 7.57 -0.29 -1.45
CA GLY A 78 7.67 -1.67 -1.91
C GLY A 78 6.32 -2.37 -1.87
N LEU A 79 6.02 -3.12 -2.92
CA LEU A 79 4.87 -4.00 -3.01
C LEU A 79 5.36 -5.44 -2.89
N LEU A 80 4.90 -6.15 -1.86
CA LEU A 80 5.20 -7.56 -1.65
C LEU A 80 3.91 -8.35 -1.72
N TYR A 81 3.60 -8.88 -2.90
CA TYR A 81 2.41 -9.69 -3.08
C TYR A 81 2.54 -11.04 -2.37
N PRO A 82 1.44 -11.57 -1.83
CA PRO A 82 1.50 -12.89 -1.18
C PRO A 82 1.76 -14.02 -2.18
N PHE A 83 1.34 -13.87 -3.46
CA PHE A 83 1.57 -14.86 -4.50
C PHE A 83 1.64 -14.17 -5.87
N LYS A 84 2.14 -14.89 -6.87
CA LYS A 84 2.54 -14.33 -8.16
C LYS A 84 1.43 -13.63 -8.94
N ASP A 85 0.22 -14.18 -8.94
CA ASP A 85 -0.91 -13.64 -9.71
C ASP A 85 -1.92 -12.88 -8.85
N PHE A 86 -1.44 -12.30 -7.76
CA PHE A 86 -2.28 -11.52 -6.85
C PHE A 86 -3.00 -10.40 -7.59
N GLY A 87 -4.31 -10.31 -7.40
CA GLY A 87 -5.14 -9.28 -8.01
C GLY A 87 -5.63 -9.57 -9.42
N ASN A 88 -5.17 -10.64 -10.07
CA ASN A 88 -5.55 -10.94 -11.45
C ASN A 88 -7.05 -11.22 -11.63
N ASN A 89 -7.71 -11.71 -10.59
CA ASN A 89 -9.15 -12.01 -10.64
C ASN A 89 -10.03 -10.86 -10.13
N TRP A 90 -9.44 -9.72 -9.82
CA TRP A 90 -10.20 -8.57 -9.38
C TRP A 90 -10.97 -7.95 -10.55
N ASN A 91 -12.05 -7.22 -10.24
CA ASN A 91 -12.74 -6.46 -11.26
C ASN A 91 -11.84 -5.35 -11.81
N GLU A 92 -12.25 -4.77 -12.94
CA GLU A 92 -11.44 -3.77 -13.63
C GLU A 92 -11.10 -2.57 -12.77
N GLN A 93 -12.05 -2.05 -12.01
CA GLN A 93 -11.85 -0.89 -11.15
C GLN A 93 -10.80 -1.16 -10.08
N ASN A 94 -10.86 -2.33 -9.44
CA ASN A 94 -9.90 -2.70 -8.41
C ASN A 94 -8.51 -3.00 -8.99
N ARG A 95 -8.47 -3.57 -10.19
CA ARG A 95 -7.22 -3.81 -10.90
C ARG A 95 -6.53 -2.49 -11.26
N GLU A 96 -7.31 -1.46 -11.61
CA GLU A 96 -6.76 -0.14 -11.87
C GLU A 96 -6.14 0.48 -10.62
N LEU A 97 -6.76 0.29 -9.46
CA LEU A 97 -6.20 0.76 -8.20
C LEU A 97 -4.85 0.09 -7.90
N LEU A 98 -4.77 -1.21 -8.14
CA LEU A 98 -3.53 -1.95 -7.95
C LEU A 98 -2.47 -1.49 -8.96
N SER A 99 -2.85 -1.30 -10.21
CA SER A 99 -1.96 -0.83 -11.26
C SER A 99 -1.39 0.55 -10.94
N LYS A 100 -2.20 1.44 -10.37
CA LYS A 100 -1.74 2.74 -9.93
C LYS A 100 -0.70 2.61 -8.83
N ALA A 101 -0.92 1.73 -7.85
CA ALA A 101 0.05 1.47 -6.80
C ALA A 101 1.36 0.92 -7.39
N GLU A 102 1.26 0.02 -8.36
CA GLU A 102 2.44 -0.52 -9.04
C GLU A 102 3.26 0.57 -9.73
N SER A 103 2.58 1.55 -10.32
CA SER A 103 3.26 2.66 -10.98
C SER A 103 4.00 3.57 -9.99
N LEU A 104 3.57 3.60 -8.74
CA LEU A 104 4.20 4.40 -7.68
C LEU A 104 5.29 3.64 -6.94
N ALA A 105 5.33 2.31 -7.08
CA ALA A 105 6.25 1.47 -6.32
C ALA A 105 7.66 1.53 -6.89
N ASP A 106 8.64 1.51 -5.99
CA ASP A 106 10.05 1.43 -6.32
C ASP A 106 10.53 -0.01 -6.39
N TYR A 107 9.78 -0.93 -5.80
CA TYR A 107 10.11 -2.35 -5.79
C TYR A 107 8.82 -3.16 -5.75
N ILE A 108 8.75 -4.19 -6.58
CA ILE A 108 7.60 -5.10 -6.63
C ILE A 108 8.14 -6.52 -6.70
N ASN A 109 7.62 -7.38 -5.81
CA ASN A 109 7.95 -8.80 -5.83
C ASN A 109 6.80 -9.59 -5.20
N SER A 110 6.88 -10.90 -5.27
CA SER A 110 5.94 -11.82 -4.61
C SER A 110 6.68 -12.60 -3.54
N VAL A 111 6.03 -12.82 -2.42
CA VAL A 111 6.58 -13.69 -1.38
C VAL A 111 6.67 -15.13 -1.90
N SER A 112 5.63 -15.58 -2.62
CA SER A 112 5.67 -16.85 -3.33
C SER A 112 5.77 -16.59 -4.83
N HIS A 113 6.66 -17.28 -5.52
CA HIS A 113 6.80 -17.21 -6.98
C HIS A 113 5.84 -18.14 -7.70
N GLN A 114 4.98 -18.82 -6.97
CA GLN A 114 3.96 -19.69 -7.50
C GLN A 114 2.62 -18.99 -7.56
N PRO A 115 1.73 -19.35 -8.49
CA PRO A 115 0.35 -18.87 -8.47
C PRO A 115 -0.36 -19.35 -7.21
N TYR A 116 -1.46 -18.68 -6.87
CA TYR A 116 -2.27 -19.07 -5.72
C TYR A 116 -2.76 -20.52 -5.87
N GLN A 117 -2.61 -21.29 -4.80
CA GLN A 117 -3.13 -22.66 -4.71
C GLN A 117 -4.07 -22.74 -3.53
N SER A 118 -5.28 -23.24 -3.78
CA SER A 118 -6.23 -23.46 -2.69
C SER A 118 -5.70 -24.49 -1.72
N PRO A 119 -5.91 -24.31 -0.41
CA PRO A 119 -5.58 -25.35 0.56
C PRO A 119 -6.37 -26.63 0.23
N ALA A 120 -5.72 -27.73 0.30
CA ALA A 120 -6.34 -29.02 0.06
C ALA A 120 -7.32 -29.36 1.18
#